data_f976b8a481b3c4f11d12ac9a6211def7
#
_entry.id   f976b8a481b3c4f11d12ac9a6211def7
#
_cell.length_a   1.000
_cell.length_b   1.000
_cell.length_c   1.000
_cell.angle_alpha   90.00
_cell.angle_beta   90.00
_cell.angle_gamma   90.00
#
_symmetry.space_group_name_H-M   'P 1'
#
loop_
_entity.id
_entity.type
_entity.pdbx_description
1 polymer ?
#
loop_
_entity_poly.entity_id
_entity_poly.type
_entity_poly.pdbx_seq_one_letter_code
_entity_poly.pdbx_strand_id
1 'polypeptide(L)'
;MELKNNKIKAILFDMVGVLLFKKKGYIPKTKEEFNAEKIEKLYNNVDDKKLLVDIKNKLGLSNEEISEALACIPEKYEKFEELWNLLPDLKQRYKLAVINNGNSLAEKYWRKNFDFSIFNEFIVSAKLGIKKPDPRIYLITCKKLKVKPENCLFLDDLKENITMARKLKIRTMWWKTKVKKDNLNKFISLLAYQNV
;
A
#
# COMPACT_ATOMS: atom_id res chain seq x y z
N MET A 1 -3.39 -23.97 21.33
CA MET A 1 -4.40 -23.91 20.24
C MET A 1 -3.63 -23.91 18.93
N GLU A 2 -3.49 -25.06 18.28
CA GLU A 2 -2.77 -25.21 17.03
C GLU A 2 -3.40 -24.31 15.97
N LEU A 3 -2.60 -23.43 15.37
CA LEU A 3 -2.98 -22.71 14.17
C LEU A 3 -3.22 -23.76 13.09
N LYS A 4 -4.50 -24.10 12.81
CA LYS A 4 -4.86 -24.91 11.64
C LYS A 4 -4.08 -24.35 10.45
N ASN A 5 -3.36 -25.24 9.76
CA ASN A 5 -2.53 -24.88 8.62
C ASN A 5 -3.41 -24.48 7.42
N ASN A 6 -4.08 -23.31 7.56
CA ASN A 6 -5.01 -22.82 6.56
C ASN A 6 -4.20 -22.35 5.34
N LYS A 7 -4.47 -22.92 4.17
CA LYS A 7 -3.80 -22.56 2.92
C LYS A 7 -3.99 -21.07 2.60
N ILE A 8 -2.93 -20.34 2.28
CA ILE A 8 -3.00 -18.96 1.78
C ILE A 8 -3.75 -18.97 0.44
N LYS A 9 -4.71 -18.06 0.30
CA LYS A 9 -5.52 -17.85 -0.92
C LYS A 9 -5.40 -16.42 -1.44
N ALA A 10 -4.97 -15.49 -0.59
CA ALA A 10 -4.78 -14.11 -0.97
C ALA A 10 -3.54 -13.51 -0.29
N ILE A 11 -2.89 -12.58 -0.98
CA ILE A 11 -1.77 -11.80 -0.48
C ILE A 11 -2.16 -10.33 -0.53
N LEU A 12 -2.05 -9.67 0.61
CA LEU A 12 -2.36 -8.26 0.81
C LEU A 12 -1.04 -7.52 1.00
N PHE A 13 -0.82 -6.47 0.24
CA PHE A 13 0.41 -5.68 0.27
C PHE A 13 0.12 -4.27 0.75
N ASP A 14 0.95 -3.74 1.63
CA ASP A 14 1.12 -2.30 1.71
C ASP A 14 1.74 -1.77 0.41
N MET A 15 1.52 -0.49 0.11
CA MET A 15 2.03 0.11 -1.11
C MET A 15 3.44 0.67 -0.92
N VAL A 16 3.57 1.74 -0.14
CA VAL A 16 4.87 2.40 0.08
C VAL A 16 5.58 1.75 1.25
N GLY A 17 6.81 1.29 1.02
CA GLY A 17 7.58 0.52 1.99
C GLY A 17 7.59 -0.98 1.72
N VAL A 18 6.69 -1.48 0.83
CA VAL A 18 6.65 -2.89 0.40
C VAL A 18 6.79 -3.00 -1.13
N LEU A 19 5.84 -2.44 -1.88
CA LEU A 19 5.83 -2.49 -3.35
C LEU A 19 6.65 -1.36 -3.96
N LEU A 20 6.60 -0.18 -3.36
CA LEU A 20 7.21 1.05 -3.85
C LEU A 20 8.12 1.65 -2.78
N PHE A 21 9.22 2.25 -3.22
CA PHE A 21 10.16 2.93 -2.34
C PHE A 21 10.51 4.30 -2.89
N LYS A 22 10.72 5.28 -2.00
CA LYS A 22 11.23 6.58 -2.44
C LYS A 22 12.61 6.40 -3.10
N LYS A 23 12.82 7.01 -4.27
CA LYS A 23 14.09 6.98 -4.99
C LYS A 23 15.22 7.49 -4.10
N LYS A 24 16.33 6.77 -4.07
CA LYS A 24 17.50 7.18 -3.28
C LYS A 24 18.04 8.52 -3.76
N GLY A 25 18.22 9.45 -2.83
CA GLY A 25 18.75 10.78 -3.15
C GLY A 25 17.75 11.70 -3.85
N TYR A 26 16.45 11.35 -3.90
CA TYR A 26 15.45 12.24 -4.46
C TYR A 26 15.40 13.57 -3.70
N ILE A 27 15.58 14.67 -4.43
CA ILE A 27 15.49 16.05 -3.94
C ILE A 27 14.55 16.79 -4.89
N PRO A 28 13.50 17.46 -4.39
CA PRO A 28 12.62 18.29 -5.21
C PRO A 28 13.41 19.37 -5.94
N LYS A 29 13.08 19.64 -7.22
CA LYS A 29 13.77 20.63 -8.07
C LYS A 29 12.81 21.70 -8.59
N THR A 30 11.53 21.36 -8.76
CA THR A 30 10.52 22.27 -9.28
C THR A 30 9.54 22.71 -8.19
N LYS A 31 8.78 23.78 -8.46
CA LYS A 31 7.75 24.29 -7.57
C LYS A 31 6.69 23.22 -7.26
N GLU A 32 6.30 22.45 -8.27
CA GLU A 32 5.32 21.36 -8.19
C GLU A 32 5.81 20.23 -7.27
N GLU A 33 7.07 19.84 -7.42
CA GLU A 33 7.71 18.83 -6.57
C GLU A 33 7.82 19.29 -5.10
N PHE A 34 8.18 20.57 -4.86
CA PHE A 34 8.17 21.14 -3.51
C PHE A 34 6.75 21.19 -2.92
N ASN A 35 5.75 21.54 -3.72
CA ASN A 35 4.36 21.53 -3.30
C ASN A 35 3.88 20.09 -3.00
N ALA A 36 4.29 19.12 -3.80
CA ALA A 36 4.03 17.70 -3.55
C ALA A 36 4.55 17.23 -2.17
N GLU A 37 5.77 17.61 -1.79
CA GLU A 37 6.33 17.32 -0.46
C GLU A 37 5.53 17.99 0.67
N LYS A 38 5.05 19.22 0.46
CA LYS A 38 4.20 19.91 1.45
C LYS A 38 2.84 19.25 1.59
N ILE A 39 2.22 18.87 0.47
CA ILE A 39 0.92 18.19 0.46
C ILE A 39 1.01 16.84 1.18
N GLU A 40 2.06 16.04 0.96
CA GLU A 40 2.21 14.75 1.65
C GLU A 40 2.34 14.88 3.16
N LYS A 41 2.91 15.97 3.67
CA LYS A 41 2.94 16.24 5.12
C LYS A 41 1.56 16.47 5.72
N LEU A 42 0.55 16.76 4.89
CA LEU A 42 -0.84 16.92 5.31
C LEU A 42 -1.66 15.62 5.26
N TYR A 43 -1.09 14.48 4.82
CA TYR A 43 -1.79 13.18 4.65
C TYR A 43 -2.20 12.51 5.96
N ASN A 44 -2.43 13.25 7.03
CA ASN A 44 -2.86 12.68 8.31
C ASN A 44 -4.33 12.28 8.39
N ASN A 45 -5.15 12.68 7.40
CA ASN A 45 -6.59 12.45 7.36
C ASN A 45 -7.01 11.51 6.24
N VAL A 46 -8.03 10.69 6.52
CA VAL A 46 -8.71 9.84 5.54
C VAL A 46 -9.89 10.54 4.84
N ASP A 47 -9.95 11.87 4.90
CA ASP A 47 -11.00 12.70 4.28
C ASP A 47 -10.38 13.60 3.22
N ASP A 48 -10.64 13.29 1.96
CA ASP A 48 -10.13 14.05 0.81
C ASP A 48 -10.67 15.47 0.76
N LYS A 49 -11.92 15.73 1.22
CA LYS A 49 -12.50 17.08 1.27
C LYS A 49 -11.73 17.93 2.28
N LYS A 50 -11.49 17.37 3.47
CA LYS A 50 -10.71 18.04 4.50
C LYS A 50 -9.28 18.27 4.05
N LEU A 51 -8.66 17.28 3.38
CA LEU A 51 -7.32 17.44 2.81
C LEU A 51 -7.27 18.61 1.81
N LEU A 52 -8.23 18.73 0.89
CA LEU A 52 -8.31 19.85 -0.06
C LEU A 52 -8.44 21.20 0.65
N VAL A 53 -9.29 21.27 1.68
CA VAL A 53 -9.44 22.49 2.50
C VAL A 53 -8.12 22.83 3.20
N ASP A 54 -7.47 21.83 3.80
CA ASP A 54 -6.17 22.04 4.47
C ASP A 54 -5.07 22.49 3.50
N ILE A 55 -5.02 21.94 2.28
CA ILE A 55 -4.06 22.36 1.26
C ILE A 55 -4.29 23.83 0.86
N LYS A 56 -5.54 24.21 0.57
CA LYS A 56 -5.88 25.58 0.20
C LYS A 56 -5.57 26.58 1.32
N ASN A 57 -5.97 26.26 2.54
CA ASN A 57 -5.82 27.18 3.66
C ASN A 57 -4.36 27.30 4.14
N LYS A 58 -3.59 26.21 4.15
CA LYS A 58 -2.22 26.20 4.70
C LYS A 58 -1.15 26.48 3.67
N LEU A 59 -1.40 26.11 2.39
CA LEU A 59 -0.40 26.24 1.33
C LEU A 59 -0.77 27.30 0.30
N GLY A 60 -2.02 27.81 0.30
CA GLY A 60 -2.49 28.84 -0.64
C GLY A 60 -2.53 28.38 -2.11
N LEU A 61 -2.60 27.05 -2.37
CA LEU A 61 -2.52 26.52 -3.72
C LEU A 61 -3.86 26.56 -4.44
N SER A 62 -3.84 26.92 -5.71
CA SER A 62 -4.98 26.80 -6.64
C SER A 62 -5.29 25.33 -6.93
N ASN A 63 -6.47 25.07 -7.54
CA ASN A 63 -6.82 23.70 -7.94
C ASN A 63 -5.84 23.13 -8.98
N GLU A 64 -5.30 23.98 -9.86
CA GLU A 64 -4.32 23.62 -10.88
C GLU A 64 -2.99 23.23 -10.23
N GLU A 65 -2.44 24.08 -9.37
CA GLU A 65 -1.22 23.82 -8.62
C GLU A 65 -1.33 22.55 -7.74
N ILE A 66 -2.50 22.29 -7.15
CA ILE A 66 -2.75 21.06 -6.42
C ILE A 66 -2.68 19.85 -7.37
N SER A 67 -3.31 19.93 -8.55
CA SER A 67 -3.32 18.85 -9.53
C SER A 67 -1.91 18.54 -10.04
N GLU A 68 -1.11 19.54 -10.36
CA GLU A 68 0.27 19.44 -10.78
C GLU A 68 1.16 18.81 -9.68
N ALA A 69 1.04 19.32 -8.45
CA ALA A 69 1.77 18.77 -7.32
C ALA A 69 1.42 17.32 -7.04
N LEU A 70 0.13 16.95 -7.10
CA LEU A 70 -0.31 15.56 -6.93
C LEU A 70 0.24 14.64 -8.01
N ALA A 71 0.44 15.14 -9.24
CA ALA A 71 1.03 14.38 -10.33
C ALA A 71 2.50 14.02 -10.07
N CYS A 72 3.26 14.91 -9.41
CA CYS A 72 4.67 14.68 -9.08
C CYS A 72 4.87 13.65 -7.94
N ILE A 73 3.84 13.36 -7.12
CA ILE A 73 4.00 12.47 -5.97
C ILE A 73 4.50 11.07 -6.38
N PRO A 74 3.89 10.36 -7.35
CA PRO A 74 4.37 9.04 -7.75
C PRO A 74 5.76 9.05 -8.39
N GLU A 75 6.16 10.14 -9.03
CA GLU A 75 7.42 10.24 -9.77
C GLU A 75 8.66 10.11 -8.89
N LYS A 76 8.54 10.41 -7.61
CA LYS A 76 9.61 10.25 -6.63
C LYS A 76 9.77 8.83 -6.09
N TYR A 77 8.91 7.91 -6.51
CA TYR A 77 8.96 6.51 -6.09
C TYR A 77 9.40 5.61 -7.23
N GLU A 78 9.92 4.45 -6.86
CA GLU A 78 10.35 3.38 -7.76
C GLU A 78 9.80 2.04 -7.26
N LYS A 79 9.62 1.10 -8.17
CA LYS A 79 9.25 -0.27 -7.86
C LYS A 79 10.37 -0.98 -7.12
N PHE A 80 10.03 -1.89 -6.23
CA PHE A 80 10.95 -2.95 -5.84
C PHE A 80 10.85 -4.06 -6.90
N GLU A 81 11.66 -3.93 -7.95
CA GLU A 81 11.54 -4.70 -9.19
C GLU A 81 11.51 -6.21 -8.92
N GLU A 82 12.34 -6.73 -8.01
CA GLU A 82 12.38 -8.16 -7.72
C GLU A 82 11.04 -8.68 -7.18
N LEU A 83 10.31 -7.89 -6.39
CA LEU A 83 8.97 -8.26 -5.93
C LEU A 83 7.92 -8.10 -7.04
N TRP A 84 8.01 -7.02 -7.81
CA TRP A 84 7.08 -6.79 -8.93
C TRP A 84 7.18 -7.87 -10.00
N ASN A 85 8.37 -8.37 -10.30
CA ASN A 85 8.60 -9.45 -11.25
C ASN A 85 7.97 -10.80 -10.81
N LEU A 86 7.71 -10.98 -9.51
CA LEU A 86 7.01 -12.17 -8.99
C LEU A 86 5.48 -12.05 -9.06
N LEU A 87 4.92 -10.84 -9.20
CA LEU A 87 3.46 -10.64 -9.14
C LEU A 87 2.69 -11.45 -10.18
N PRO A 88 3.14 -11.61 -11.45
CA PRO A 88 2.44 -12.43 -12.44
C PRO A 88 2.28 -13.89 -12.00
N ASP A 89 3.34 -14.51 -11.48
CA ASP A 89 3.30 -15.90 -10.99
C ASP A 89 2.44 -16.03 -9.72
N LEU A 90 2.53 -15.04 -8.83
CA LEU A 90 1.68 -14.99 -7.63
C LEU A 90 0.21 -14.87 -8.00
N LYS A 91 -0.11 -14.07 -9.03
CA LYS A 91 -1.48 -13.87 -9.51
C LYS A 91 -2.15 -15.15 -10.02
N GLN A 92 -1.38 -16.08 -10.58
CA GLN A 92 -1.89 -17.38 -11.02
C GLN A 92 -2.37 -18.25 -9.84
N ARG A 93 -1.81 -18.04 -8.65
CA ARG A 93 -2.02 -18.89 -7.48
C ARG A 93 -2.83 -18.21 -6.36
N TYR A 94 -2.77 -16.90 -6.29
CA TYR A 94 -3.33 -16.09 -5.20
C TYR A 94 -4.14 -14.91 -5.74
N LYS A 95 -5.15 -14.49 -4.99
CA LYS A 95 -5.73 -13.16 -5.17
C LYS A 95 -4.79 -12.14 -4.57
N LEU A 96 -4.54 -11.05 -5.28
CA LEU A 96 -3.63 -9.99 -4.85
C LEU A 96 -4.40 -8.71 -4.55
N ALA A 97 -4.08 -8.03 -3.46
CA ALA A 97 -4.63 -6.72 -3.15
C ALA A 97 -3.60 -5.77 -2.58
N VAL A 98 -3.78 -4.48 -2.86
CA VAL A 98 -3.06 -3.39 -2.19
C VAL A 98 -3.97 -2.76 -1.15
N ILE A 99 -3.44 -2.46 0.05
CA ILE A 99 -4.09 -1.66 1.08
C ILE A 99 -3.23 -0.44 1.36
N ASN A 100 -3.61 0.70 0.78
CA ASN A 100 -2.87 1.95 0.85
C ASN A 100 -3.51 2.94 1.84
N ASN A 101 -2.75 3.40 2.83
CA ASN A 101 -3.09 4.55 3.63
C ASN A 101 -2.78 5.82 2.85
N GLY A 102 -3.74 6.28 2.06
CA GLY A 102 -3.55 7.41 1.16
C GLY A 102 -4.85 8.13 0.82
N ASN A 103 -4.71 9.25 0.11
CA ASN A 103 -5.86 9.99 -0.43
C ASN A 103 -6.24 9.44 -1.81
N SER A 104 -7.50 9.68 -2.22
CA SER A 104 -7.96 9.27 -3.54
C SER A 104 -7.65 10.30 -4.62
N LEU A 105 -7.26 11.53 -4.24
CA LEU A 105 -6.93 12.61 -5.18
C LEU A 105 -5.71 12.27 -6.03
N ALA A 106 -4.72 11.57 -5.44
CA ALA A 106 -3.51 11.14 -6.14
C ALA A 106 -3.66 9.80 -6.86
N GLU A 107 -4.77 9.04 -6.66
CA GLU A 107 -4.89 7.67 -7.17
C GLU A 107 -4.70 7.57 -8.69
N LYS A 108 -5.28 8.52 -9.48
CA LYS A 108 -5.15 8.52 -10.94
C LYS A 108 -3.68 8.64 -11.39
N TYR A 109 -2.86 9.39 -10.64
CA TYR A 109 -1.45 9.59 -10.94
C TYR A 109 -0.62 8.36 -10.54
N TRP A 110 -0.93 7.71 -9.41
CA TRP A 110 -0.34 6.44 -9.03
C TRP A 110 -0.58 5.38 -10.10
N ARG A 111 -1.83 5.26 -10.61
CA ARG A 111 -2.18 4.31 -11.67
C ARG A 111 -1.56 4.63 -13.02
N LYS A 112 -1.27 5.90 -13.30
CA LYS A 112 -0.56 6.31 -14.52
C LYS A 112 0.93 5.92 -14.48
N ASN A 113 1.56 5.99 -13.29
CA ASN A 113 2.99 5.72 -13.12
C ASN A 113 3.30 4.24 -12.86
N PHE A 114 2.35 3.50 -12.28
CA PHE A 114 2.54 2.09 -11.91
C PHE A 114 1.32 1.28 -12.34
N ASP A 115 1.55 0.16 -13.02
CA ASP A 115 0.46 -0.73 -13.45
C ASP A 115 -0.05 -1.58 -12.28
N PHE A 116 -1.08 -1.09 -11.61
CA PHE A 116 -1.78 -1.83 -10.57
C PHE A 116 -2.89 -2.74 -11.09
N SER A 117 -3.04 -2.94 -12.41
CA SER A 117 -4.08 -3.81 -13.00
C SER A 117 -3.93 -5.27 -12.60
N ILE A 118 -2.69 -5.67 -12.25
CA ILE A 118 -2.41 -7.02 -11.77
C ILE A 118 -3.11 -7.37 -10.46
N PHE A 119 -3.46 -6.37 -9.62
CA PHE A 119 -4.15 -6.59 -8.35
C PHE A 119 -5.65 -6.76 -8.55
N ASN A 120 -6.27 -7.71 -7.82
CA ASN A 120 -7.73 -7.88 -7.82
C ASN A 120 -8.44 -6.71 -7.14
N GLU A 121 -7.81 -6.12 -6.11
CA GLU A 121 -8.33 -4.99 -5.36
C GLU A 121 -7.21 -3.98 -5.06
N PHE A 122 -7.54 -2.70 -5.21
CA PHE A 122 -6.68 -1.59 -4.82
C PHE A 122 -7.46 -0.71 -3.85
N ILE A 123 -7.18 -0.88 -2.56
CA ILE A 123 -7.90 -0.22 -1.47
C ILE A 123 -7.18 1.07 -1.09
N VAL A 124 -7.88 2.20 -1.20
CA VAL A 124 -7.42 3.52 -0.75
C VAL A 124 -8.22 3.92 0.48
N SER A 125 -7.54 4.20 1.58
CA SER A 125 -8.15 4.49 2.88
C SER A 125 -9.15 5.65 2.82
N ALA A 126 -8.86 6.72 2.08
CA ALA A 126 -9.72 7.88 1.96
C ALA A 126 -11.09 7.56 1.31
N LYS A 127 -11.16 6.57 0.41
CA LYS A 127 -12.43 6.11 -0.18
C LYS A 127 -13.34 5.39 0.82
N LEU A 128 -12.77 4.89 1.90
CA LEU A 128 -13.48 4.16 2.93
C LEU A 128 -13.72 5.00 4.20
N GLY A 129 -13.07 6.16 4.32
CA GLY A 129 -13.07 6.96 5.54
C GLY A 129 -12.37 6.28 6.73
N ILE A 130 -11.56 5.24 6.49
CA ILE A 130 -10.83 4.47 7.50
C ILE A 130 -9.43 4.12 6.97
N LYS A 131 -8.46 3.95 7.86
CA LYS A 131 -7.08 3.62 7.48
C LYS A 131 -6.50 2.52 8.37
N LYS A 132 -5.47 1.83 7.92
CA LYS A 132 -4.67 0.94 8.78
C LYS A 132 -4.13 1.74 9.97
N PRO A 133 -4.15 1.22 11.19
CA PRO A 133 -4.49 -0.16 11.59
C PRO A 133 -5.96 -0.39 11.98
N ASP A 134 -6.94 0.38 11.49
CA ASP A 134 -8.36 0.08 11.77
C ASP A 134 -8.72 -1.32 11.25
N PRO A 135 -9.27 -2.24 12.09
CA PRO A 135 -9.56 -3.62 11.68
C PRO A 135 -10.52 -3.71 10.48
N ARG A 136 -11.41 -2.74 10.33
CA ARG A 136 -12.42 -2.74 9.26
C ARG A 136 -11.81 -2.74 7.87
N ILE A 137 -10.66 -2.05 7.64
CA ILE A 137 -10.04 -1.97 6.31
C ILE A 137 -9.57 -3.34 5.83
N TYR A 138 -9.02 -4.16 6.73
CA TYR A 138 -8.59 -5.53 6.42
C TYR A 138 -9.78 -6.43 6.11
N LEU A 139 -10.84 -6.35 6.93
CA LEU A 139 -12.05 -7.16 6.76
C LEU A 139 -12.80 -6.80 5.47
N ILE A 140 -12.88 -5.51 5.12
CA ILE A 140 -13.44 -5.04 3.85
C ILE A 140 -12.62 -5.61 2.68
N THR A 141 -11.30 -5.58 2.76
CA THR A 141 -10.41 -6.13 1.72
C THR A 141 -10.64 -7.64 1.57
N CYS A 142 -10.66 -8.39 2.66
CA CYS A 142 -10.95 -9.83 2.63
C CYS A 142 -12.32 -10.13 2.03
N LYS A 143 -13.36 -9.36 2.39
CA LYS A 143 -14.71 -9.48 1.83
C LYS A 143 -14.73 -9.24 0.32
N LYS A 144 -14.08 -8.18 -0.15
CA LYS A 144 -13.98 -7.87 -1.60
C LYS A 144 -13.26 -8.98 -2.36
N LEU A 145 -12.20 -9.53 -1.81
CA LEU A 145 -11.50 -10.67 -2.37
C LEU A 145 -12.26 -11.99 -2.24
N LYS A 146 -13.35 -12.05 -1.47
CA LYS A 146 -14.09 -13.29 -1.14
C LYS A 146 -13.17 -14.36 -0.52
N VAL A 147 -12.33 -13.95 0.43
CA VAL A 147 -11.38 -14.82 1.14
C VAL A 147 -11.50 -14.56 2.65
N LYS A 148 -11.41 -15.62 3.46
CA LYS A 148 -11.42 -15.48 4.93
C LYS A 148 -10.08 -14.90 5.40
N PRO A 149 -10.06 -14.10 6.49
CA PRO A 149 -8.83 -13.52 7.04
C PRO A 149 -7.71 -14.54 7.27
N GLU A 150 -8.03 -15.72 7.83
CA GLU A 150 -7.07 -16.79 8.10
C GLU A 150 -6.43 -17.41 6.85
N ASN A 151 -6.99 -17.13 5.66
CA ASN A 151 -6.43 -17.54 4.37
C ASN A 151 -5.69 -16.39 3.67
N CYS A 152 -5.43 -15.28 4.36
CA CYS A 152 -4.68 -14.14 3.85
C CYS A 152 -3.28 -14.08 4.45
N LEU A 153 -2.33 -13.59 3.65
CA LEU A 153 -1.01 -13.15 4.09
C LEU A 153 -0.92 -11.64 3.85
N PHE A 154 -0.52 -10.88 4.87
CA PHE A 154 -0.36 -9.43 4.78
C PHE A 154 1.10 -9.02 5.00
N LEU A 155 1.60 -8.20 4.09
CA LEU A 155 2.95 -7.62 4.12
C LEU A 155 2.84 -6.12 4.35
N ASP A 156 3.51 -5.61 5.39
CA ASP A 156 3.50 -4.18 5.74
C ASP A 156 4.79 -3.85 6.51
N ASP A 157 5.28 -2.63 6.39
CA ASP A 157 6.50 -2.18 7.07
C ASP A 157 6.24 -1.60 8.46
N LEU A 158 4.98 -1.28 8.80
CA LEU A 158 4.59 -0.75 10.09
C LEU A 158 4.13 -1.85 11.04
N LYS A 159 4.80 -1.95 12.19
CA LYS A 159 4.48 -2.97 13.21
C LYS A 159 3.04 -2.90 13.73
N GLU A 160 2.48 -1.71 13.83
CA GLU A 160 1.09 -1.50 14.29
C GLU A 160 0.08 -2.14 13.34
N ASN A 161 0.29 -2.00 12.02
CA ASN A 161 -0.53 -2.62 11.00
C ASN A 161 -0.43 -4.16 11.07
N ILE A 162 0.77 -4.68 11.19
CA ILE A 162 1.05 -6.11 11.38
C ILE A 162 0.36 -6.65 12.64
N THR A 163 0.44 -5.91 13.75
CA THR A 163 -0.16 -6.32 15.02
C THR A 163 -1.67 -6.43 14.92
N MET A 164 -2.32 -5.44 14.26
CA MET A 164 -3.78 -5.49 14.07
C MET A 164 -4.20 -6.62 13.14
N ALA A 165 -3.51 -6.82 12.02
CA ALA A 165 -3.81 -7.91 11.10
C ALA A 165 -3.73 -9.30 11.79
N ARG A 166 -2.73 -9.51 12.67
CA ARG A 166 -2.63 -10.74 13.49
C ARG A 166 -3.82 -10.96 14.40
N LYS A 167 -4.35 -9.89 15.04
CA LYS A 167 -5.55 -9.99 15.88
C LYS A 167 -6.77 -10.49 15.09
N LEU A 168 -6.80 -10.22 13.78
CA LEU A 168 -7.81 -10.71 12.85
C LEU A 168 -7.52 -12.10 12.27
N LYS A 169 -6.50 -12.80 12.79
CA LYS A 169 -6.02 -14.12 12.32
C LYS A 169 -5.47 -14.09 10.89
N ILE A 170 -5.16 -12.92 10.36
CA ILE A 170 -4.41 -12.78 9.10
C ILE A 170 -2.96 -13.17 9.37
N ARG A 171 -2.37 -14.04 8.55
CA ARG A 171 -0.93 -14.27 8.59
C ARG A 171 -0.21 -13.00 8.18
N THR A 172 0.93 -12.72 8.78
CA THR A 172 1.62 -11.46 8.53
C THR A 172 3.09 -11.66 8.35
N MET A 173 3.66 -10.81 7.53
CA MET A 173 5.10 -10.66 7.41
C MET A 173 5.46 -9.19 7.59
N TRP A 174 6.21 -8.88 8.64
CA TRP A 174 6.77 -7.55 8.84
C TRP A 174 7.89 -7.30 7.83
N TRP A 175 7.67 -6.35 6.92
CA TRP A 175 8.58 -5.99 5.85
C TRP A 175 9.54 -4.90 6.31
N LYS A 176 10.78 -5.26 6.63
CA LYS A 176 11.80 -4.29 7.08
C LYS A 176 12.41 -3.58 5.86
N THR A 177 12.13 -2.30 5.70
CA THR A 177 12.51 -1.51 4.51
C THR A 177 14.01 -1.50 4.19
N LYS A 178 14.87 -1.68 5.21
CA LYS A 178 16.33 -1.68 5.07
C LYS A 178 16.92 -2.99 4.52
N VAL A 179 16.17 -4.10 4.54
CA VAL A 179 16.66 -5.46 4.17
C VAL A 179 15.72 -6.12 3.15
N LYS A 180 15.45 -5.41 2.06
CA LYS A 180 14.46 -5.80 1.04
C LYS A 180 14.68 -7.22 0.50
N LYS A 181 15.93 -7.57 0.14
CA LYS A 181 16.28 -8.90 -0.40
C LYS A 181 16.06 -10.02 0.61
N ASP A 182 16.41 -9.82 1.88
CA ASP A 182 16.17 -10.82 2.92
C ASP A 182 14.68 -11.02 3.16
N ASN A 183 13.90 -9.93 3.11
CA ASN A 183 12.44 -10.03 3.18
C ASN A 183 11.87 -10.84 2.01
N LEU A 184 12.37 -10.58 0.79
CA LEU A 184 11.91 -11.30 -0.40
C LEU A 184 12.20 -12.80 -0.28
N ASN A 185 13.41 -13.18 0.13
CA ASN A 185 13.79 -14.58 0.34
C ASN A 185 12.88 -15.24 1.37
N LYS A 186 12.61 -14.58 2.50
CA LYS A 186 11.68 -15.07 3.54
C LYS A 186 10.27 -15.22 3.00
N PHE A 187 9.80 -14.26 2.20
CA PHE A 187 8.48 -14.28 1.57
C PHE A 187 8.34 -15.50 0.64
N ILE A 188 9.31 -15.72 -0.25
CA ILE A 188 9.35 -16.86 -1.16
C ILE A 188 9.35 -18.17 -0.38
N SER A 189 10.22 -18.30 0.64
CA SER A 189 10.28 -19.48 1.50
C SER A 189 8.94 -19.76 2.19
N LEU A 190 8.27 -18.72 2.73
CA LEU A 190 6.97 -18.86 3.39
C LEU A 190 5.91 -19.41 2.43
N LEU A 191 5.92 -18.98 1.16
CA LEU A 191 5.00 -19.48 0.15
C LEU A 191 5.34 -20.91 -0.34
N ALA A 192 6.62 -21.29 -0.37
CA ALA A 192 7.04 -22.63 -0.73
C ALA A 192 6.54 -23.68 0.28
N TYR A 193 6.65 -23.41 1.58
CA TYR A 193 6.16 -24.30 2.65
C TYR A 193 4.64 -24.53 2.67
N GLN A 194 3.88 -23.80 1.87
CA GLN A 194 2.42 -23.96 1.76
C GLN A 194 2.00 -24.99 0.71
N ASN A 195 2.95 -25.52 -0.07
CA ASN A 195 2.69 -26.43 -1.19
C ASN A 195 3.10 -27.89 -0.86
N VAL A 196 3.57 -28.13 0.35
CA VAL A 196 3.84 -29.45 0.93
C VAL A 196 2.71 -29.79 1.91
#